data_53030a68d2a9304e8e45eb3f22dd0514
#
_entry.id   53030a68d2a9304e8e45eb3f22dd0514
#
_cell.length_a   1.000
_cell.length_b   1.000
_cell.length_c   1.000
_cell.angle_alpha   90.00
_cell.angle_beta   90.00
_cell.angle_gamma   90.00
#
_symmetry.space_group_name_H-M   'P 1'
#
loop_
_entity.id
_entity.type
_entity.pdbx_description
1 polymer ?
#
loop_
_entity_poly.entity_id
_entity_poly.type
_entity_poly.pdbx_seq_one_letter_code
_entity_poly.pdbx_strand_id
1 'polypeptide(L)'
;VLILASGLSAREVDNYDYKANDWTIVAVNNGWLATPLWDHWVRANNYKGKKPDKIEPPKVEINKYDKYVTPYGGQKQCGFSITLTAGYYVLQQFDPDVIGFLGADMNYTPQADGSTHIYGIGNDIKKHNISDPDRMVKKYGKDDPNYLENIYLRFSKIALEQHNTLVYNFSSIQDTRLPYPKNNPRNFE
;
A
#
# COMPACT_ATOMS: atom_id res chain seq x y z
N VAL A 1 12.10 2.62 1.49
CA VAL A 1 11.28 1.40 1.38
C VAL A 1 10.17 1.61 0.38
N LEU A 2 9.88 0.62 -0.49
CA LEU A 2 8.74 0.59 -1.39
C LEU A 2 7.60 -0.25 -0.78
N ILE A 3 6.42 0.32 -0.65
CA ILE A 3 5.18 -0.43 -0.38
C ILE A 3 4.48 -0.69 -1.72
N LEU A 4 4.42 -1.96 -2.10
CA LEU A 4 3.89 -2.42 -3.39
C LEU A 4 2.52 -3.07 -3.18
N ALA A 5 1.46 -2.33 -3.49
CA ALA A 5 0.09 -2.86 -3.52
C ALA A 5 -0.26 -3.43 -4.90
N SER A 6 -1.52 -3.69 -5.19
CA SER A 6 -1.93 -4.42 -6.39
C SER A 6 -2.79 -3.62 -7.38
N GLY A 7 -2.86 -2.32 -7.23
CA GLY A 7 -3.46 -1.43 -8.22
C GLY A 7 -2.67 -1.44 -9.53
N LEU A 8 -3.20 -0.81 -10.56
CA LEU A 8 -2.64 -0.90 -11.93
C LEU A 8 -1.23 -0.33 -12.04
N SER A 9 -0.90 0.71 -11.26
CA SER A 9 0.47 1.27 -11.24
C SER A 9 1.52 0.30 -10.70
N ALA A 10 1.13 -0.79 -10.03
CA ALA A 10 2.10 -1.80 -9.61
C ALA A 10 2.89 -2.42 -10.78
N ARG A 11 2.35 -2.35 -12.01
CA ARG A 11 3.06 -2.77 -13.24
C ARG A 11 4.30 -1.90 -13.54
N GLU A 12 4.40 -0.75 -12.92
CA GLU A 12 5.54 0.18 -13.09
C GLU A 12 6.75 -0.22 -12.23
N VAL A 13 6.61 -1.26 -11.37
CA VAL A 13 7.70 -1.68 -10.47
C VAL A 13 9.00 -2.03 -11.22
N ASP A 14 8.90 -2.56 -12.43
CA ASP A 14 10.05 -2.93 -13.25
C ASP A 14 10.70 -1.72 -13.99
N ASN A 15 10.09 -0.52 -13.90
CA ASN A 15 10.64 0.69 -14.51
C ASN A 15 11.84 1.28 -13.72
N TYR A 16 12.12 0.73 -12.55
CA TYR A 16 13.23 1.16 -11.70
C TYR A 16 13.84 -0.05 -10.99
N ASP A 17 15.17 -0.09 -10.97
CA ASP A 17 15.90 -1.18 -10.30
C ASP A 17 16.01 -0.89 -8.78
N TYR A 18 14.92 -1.18 -8.07
CA TYR A 18 14.86 -1.02 -6.62
C TYR A 18 15.94 -1.79 -5.88
N LYS A 19 16.34 -2.96 -6.39
CA LYS A 19 17.33 -3.81 -5.71
C LYS A 19 18.75 -3.32 -5.89
N ALA A 20 19.10 -2.82 -7.06
CA ALA A 20 20.41 -2.21 -7.29
C ALA A 20 20.60 -0.92 -6.45
N ASN A 21 19.51 -0.31 -5.99
CA ASN A 21 19.51 0.91 -5.19
C ASN A 21 19.10 0.66 -3.72
N ASP A 22 19.31 -0.55 -3.22
CA ASP A 22 19.11 -0.95 -1.82
C ASP A 22 17.69 -0.72 -1.25
N TRP A 23 16.67 -0.68 -2.12
CA TRP A 23 15.29 -0.56 -1.67
C TRP A 23 14.74 -1.89 -1.15
N THR A 24 14.18 -1.86 0.05
CA THR A 24 13.35 -2.95 0.56
C THR A 24 11.96 -2.86 -0.06
N ILE A 25 11.47 -3.96 -0.64
CA ILE A 25 10.13 -4.05 -1.24
C ILE A 25 9.19 -4.81 -0.31
N VAL A 26 8.16 -4.13 0.16
CA VAL A 26 7.10 -4.69 1.01
C VAL A 26 5.84 -4.87 0.17
N ALA A 27 5.60 -6.09 -0.30
CA ALA A 27 4.41 -6.43 -1.07
C ALA A 27 3.18 -6.59 -0.17
N VAL A 28 2.03 -6.09 -0.62
CA VAL A 28 0.77 -6.11 0.13
C VAL A 28 -0.26 -6.95 -0.60
N ASN A 29 -0.84 -7.94 0.09
CA ASN A 29 -1.81 -8.88 -0.47
C ASN A 29 -1.33 -9.44 -1.83
N ASN A 30 -1.99 -9.11 -2.94
CA ASN A 30 -1.62 -9.54 -4.29
C ASN A 30 -0.47 -8.74 -4.93
N GLY A 31 0.08 -7.75 -4.26
CA GLY A 31 1.19 -6.93 -4.79
C GLY A 31 2.42 -7.75 -5.19
N TRP A 32 2.66 -8.89 -4.52
CA TRP A 32 3.75 -9.80 -4.84
C TRP A 32 3.69 -10.39 -6.26
N LEU A 33 2.53 -10.32 -6.92
CA LEU A 33 2.36 -10.76 -8.31
C LEU A 33 3.00 -9.80 -9.33
N ALA A 34 3.30 -8.56 -8.92
CA ALA A 34 3.89 -7.56 -9.80
C ALA A 34 5.37 -7.82 -10.05
N THR A 35 6.10 -8.37 -9.07
CA THR A 35 7.52 -8.67 -9.19
C THR A 35 7.91 -9.83 -8.26
N PRO A 36 8.87 -10.68 -8.64
CA PRO A 36 9.43 -11.70 -7.75
C PRO A 36 10.41 -11.13 -6.72
N LEU A 37 10.81 -9.84 -6.83
CA LEU A 37 11.90 -9.20 -6.08
C LEU A 37 11.48 -8.64 -4.71
N TRP A 38 10.26 -8.94 -4.23
CA TRP A 38 9.82 -8.52 -2.91
C TRP A 38 10.60 -9.20 -1.76
N ASP A 39 10.75 -8.48 -0.64
CA ASP A 39 11.43 -8.96 0.57
C ASP A 39 10.42 -9.37 1.65
N HIS A 40 9.39 -8.54 1.85
CA HIS A 40 8.36 -8.77 2.86
C HIS A 40 6.99 -8.86 2.19
N TRP A 41 6.15 -9.77 2.67
CA TRP A 41 4.78 -9.91 2.20
C TRP A 41 3.80 -9.70 3.37
N VAL A 42 3.15 -8.55 3.38
CA VAL A 42 2.12 -8.22 4.36
C VAL A 42 0.76 -8.59 3.79
N ARG A 43 0.07 -9.50 4.47
CA ARG A 43 -1.26 -9.92 4.05
C ARG A 43 -2.29 -9.81 5.16
N ALA A 44 -3.54 -9.55 4.79
CA ALA A 44 -4.66 -9.55 5.73
C ALA A 44 -4.86 -10.95 6.35
N ASN A 45 -5.30 -11.01 7.61
CA ASN A 45 -5.58 -12.28 8.30
C ASN A 45 -6.63 -13.13 7.57
N ASN A 46 -7.60 -12.47 6.92
CA ASN A 46 -8.67 -13.08 6.15
C ASN A 46 -8.36 -13.15 4.63
N TYR A 47 -7.11 -12.97 4.24
CA TYR A 47 -6.70 -13.00 2.85
C TYR A 47 -6.98 -14.36 2.21
N LYS A 48 -7.73 -14.35 1.09
CA LYS A 48 -8.15 -15.55 0.34
C LYS A 48 -7.55 -15.58 -1.08
N GLY A 49 -6.64 -14.67 -1.40
CA GLY A 49 -5.97 -14.63 -2.70
C GLY A 49 -4.92 -15.73 -2.87
N LYS A 50 -4.31 -15.77 -4.05
CA LYS A 50 -3.19 -16.65 -4.33
C LYS A 50 -2.01 -16.31 -3.40
N LYS A 51 -1.36 -17.33 -2.87
CA LYS A 51 -0.15 -17.15 -2.07
C LYS A 51 1.08 -17.49 -2.91
N PRO A 52 2.25 -16.92 -2.60
CA PRO A 52 3.50 -17.41 -3.15
C PRO A 52 3.66 -18.89 -2.86
N ASP A 53 4.09 -19.68 -3.85
CA ASP A 53 4.24 -21.14 -3.71
C ASP A 53 5.28 -21.48 -2.63
N LYS A 54 6.31 -20.66 -2.48
CA LYS A 54 7.36 -20.82 -1.48
C LYS A 54 7.81 -19.48 -0.94
N ILE A 55 7.93 -19.39 0.37
CA ILE A 55 8.49 -18.21 1.06
C ILE A 55 9.71 -18.73 1.83
N GLU A 56 10.89 -18.43 1.30
CA GLU A 56 12.15 -18.83 1.90
C GLU A 56 12.99 -17.60 2.26
N PRO A 57 13.83 -17.70 3.27
CA PRO A 57 14.77 -16.63 3.58
C PRO A 57 15.54 -16.18 2.32
N PRO A 58 15.80 -14.87 2.15
CA PRO A 58 15.50 -13.80 3.11
C PRO A 58 14.05 -13.28 3.12
N LYS A 59 13.14 -13.82 2.31
CA LYS A 59 11.73 -13.38 2.23
C LYS A 59 10.96 -13.67 3.52
N VAL A 60 10.11 -12.72 3.94
CA VAL A 60 9.35 -12.79 5.19
C VAL A 60 7.85 -12.59 4.95
N GLU A 61 7.03 -13.46 5.52
CA GLU A 61 5.57 -13.29 5.56
C GLU A 61 5.15 -12.61 6.86
N ILE A 62 4.34 -11.55 6.75
CA ILE A 62 3.76 -10.81 7.87
C ILE A 62 2.24 -10.94 7.83
N ASN A 63 1.69 -11.70 8.75
CA ASN A 63 0.24 -11.85 8.95
C ASN A 63 -0.21 -11.57 10.39
N LYS A 64 0.75 -11.33 11.31
CA LYS A 64 0.55 -10.94 12.71
C LYS A 64 1.15 -9.55 12.91
N TYR A 65 0.43 -8.54 12.47
CA TYR A 65 0.91 -7.15 12.42
C TYR A 65 0.37 -6.26 13.55
N ASP A 66 -0.45 -6.79 14.46
CA ASP A 66 -1.09 -5.99 15.52
C ASP A 66 -0.06 -5.22 16.37
N LYS A 67 1.07 -5.85 16.67
CA LYS A 67 2.15 -5.20 17.43
C LYS A 67 2.72 -3.95 16.76
N TYR A 68 2.62 -3.85 15.43
CA TYR A 68 3.13 -2.71 14.66
C TYR A 68 2.12 -1.57 14.53
N VAL A 69 0.82 -1.86 14.61
CA VAL A 69 -0.24 -0.85 14.48
C VAL A 69 -0.78 -0.38 15.84
N THR A 70 -0.63 -1.19 16.89
CA THR A 70 -1.10 -0.87 18.24
C THR A 70 -0.55 0.44 18.79
N PRO A 71 0.75 0.79 18.65
CA PRO A 71 1.30 2.05 19.10
C PRO A 71 0.62 3.28 18.51
N TYR A 72 0.01 3.14 17.35
CA TYR A 72 -0.69 4.22 16.63
C TYR A 72 -2.21 4.18 16.79
N GLY A 73 -2.75 3.32 17.65
CA GLY A 73 -4.18 3.17 17.90
C GLY A 73 -4.85 2.00 17.16
N GLY A 74 -4.05 1.05 16.65
CA GLY A 74 -4.50 -0.22 16.07
C GLY A 74 -5.14 -0.09 14.69
N GLN A 75 -5.83 -1.15 14.26
CA GLN A 75 -6.43 -1.27 12.92
C GLN A 75 -7.42 -0.15 12.56
N LYS A 76 -8.07 0.44 13.56
CA LYS A 76 -8.98 1.57 13.33
C LYS A 76 -8.25 2.78 12.73
N GLN A 77 -7.01 3.02 13.16
CA GLN A 77 -6.19 4.11 12.62
C GLN A 77 -5.68 3.83 11.21
N CYS A 78 -5.60 2.57 10.83
CA CYS A 78 -5.27 2.16 9.45
C CYS A 78 -6.51 2.16 8.52
N GLY A 79 -7.70 2.56 8.99
CA GLY A 79 -8.94 2.47 8.22
C GLY A 79 -9.27 1.05 7.77
N PHE A 80 -8.77 0.03 8.47
CA PHE A 80 -8.82 -1.37 8.07
C PHE A 80 -8.19 -1.64 6.68
N SER A 81 -7.34 -0.72 6.21
CA SER A 81 -6.56 -0.90 4.98
C SER A 81 -5.29 -1.68 5.27
N ILE A 82 -5.13 -2.81 4.61
CA ILE A 82 -3.89 -3.59 4.74
C ILE A 82 -2.68 -2.84 4.18
N THR A 83 -2.88 -1.96 3.21
CA THR A 83 -1.81 -1.12 2.65
C THR A 83 -1.27 -0.14 3.70
N LEU A 84 -2.16 0.51 4.47
CA LEU A 84 -1.72 1.36 5.59
C LEU A 84 -1.17 0.55 6.77
N THR A 85 -1.72 -0.64 7.02
CA THR A 85 -1.15 -1.57 7.98
C THR A 85 0.31 -1.89 7.64
N ALA A 86 0.60 -2.13 6.35
CA ALA A 86 1.97 -2.30 5.87
C ALA A 86 2.82 -1.03 6.07
N GLY A 87 2.23 0.16 5.90
CA GLY A 87 2.91 1.42 6.20
C GLY A 87 3.39 1.50 7.66
N TYR A 88 2.52 1.22 8.61
CA TYR A 88 2.88 1.20 10.03
C TYR A 88 3.88 0.08 10.38
N TYR A 89 3.76 -1.08 9.74
CA TYR A 89 4.77 -2.13 9.83
C TYR A 89 6.14 -1.61 9.37
N VAL A 90 6.19 -0.91 8.25
CA VAL A 90 7.43 -0.35 7.67
C VAL A 90 8.04 0.68 8.62
N LEU A 91 7.27 1.60 9.17
CA LEU A 91 7.75 2.57 10.16
C LEU A 91 8.39 1.89 11.37
N GLN A 92 7.72 0.90 11.94
CA GLN A 92 8.20 0.22 13.15
C GLN A 92 9.36 -0.73 12.91
N GLN A 93 9.47 -1.30 11.72
CA GLN A 93 10.48 -2.32 11.44
C GLN A 93 11.76 -1.75 10.84
N PHE A 94 11.65 -0.69 10.05
CA PHE A 94 12.77 -0.18 9.25
C PHE A 94 13.13 1.26 9.58
N ASP A 95 12.20 2.04 10.15
CA ASP A 95 12.38 3.47 10.43
C ASP A 95 13.05 4.23 9.25
N PRO A 96 12.49 4.16 8.02
CA PRO A 96 13.17 4.59 6.82
C PRO A 96 13.06 6.12 6.61
N ASP A 97 14.01 6.74 5.95
CA ASP A 97 13.92 8.15 5.54
C ASP A 97 12.78 8.37 4.54
N VAL A 98 12.51 7.38 3.68
CA VAL A 98 11.51 7.49 2.60
C VAL A 98 10.66 6.23 2.48
N ILE A 99 9.35 6.45 2.37
CA ILE A 99 8.38 5.42 1.96
C ILE A 99 7.77 5.84 0.63
N GLY A 100 7.97 5.03 -0.41
CA GLY A 100 7.25 5.12 -1.68
C GLY A 100 6.07 4.15 -1.72
N PHE A 101 4.93 4.61 -2.22
CA PHE A 101 3.77 3.75 -2.50
C PHE A 101 3.61 3.56 -4.00
N LEU A 102 3.45 2.32 -4.45
CA LEU A 102 3.14 1.94 -5.81
C LEU A 102 2.03 0.88 -5.83
N GLY A 103 1.08 0.97 -6.76
CA GLY A 103 -0.07 0.07 -6.80
C GLY A 103 -1.14 0.36 -5.73
N ALA A 104 -1.04 1.50 -5.03
CA ALA A 104 -2.05 1.98 -4.08
C ALA A 104 -2.89 3.10 -4.70
N ASP A 105 -3.34 2.92 -5.94
CA ASP A 105 -3.91 3.99 -6.78
C ASP A 105 -5.23 4.55 -6.24
N MET A 106 -5.96 3.78 -5.45
CA MET A 106 -7.30 4.11 -4.94
C MET A 106 -8.26 4.50 -6.07
N ASN A 107 -7.96 4.11 -7.29
CA ASN A 107 -8.79 4.25 -8.47
C ASN A 107 -9.27 2.85 -8.90
N TYR A 108 -10.59 2.65 -8.87
CA TYR A 108 -11.23 1.38 -9.19
C TYR A 108 -11.99 1.44 -10.52
N THR A 109 -11.71 2.43 -11.36
CA THR A 109 -12.29 2.52 -12.70
C THR A 109 -11.80 1.32 -13.54
N PRO A 110 -12.70 0.48 -14.04
CA PRO A 110 -12.31 -0.66 -14.86
C PRO A 110 -11.59 -0.23 -16.13
N GLN A 111 -10.53 -0.95 -16.47
CA GLN A 111 -9.89 -0.84 -17.79
C GLN A 111 -10.78 -1.44 -18.88
N ALA A 112 -10.38 -1.33 -20.15
CA ALA A 112 -11.12 -1.88 -21.29
C ALA A 112 -11.38 -3.39 -21.18
N ASP A 113 -10.49 -4.14 -20.53
CA ASP A 113 -10.60 -5.57 -20.21
C ASP A 113 -11.41 -5.85 -18.93
N GLY A 114 -11.95 -4.83 -18.28
CA GLY A 114 -12.66 -4.91 -17.00
C GLY A 114 -11.78 -5.05 -15.77
N SER A 115 -10.46 -5.05 -15.91
CA SER A 115 -9.54 -5.15 -14.78
C SER A 115 -9.49 -3.85 -13.99
N THR A 116 -9.37 -3.98 -12.67
CA THR A 116 -9.19 -2.87 -11.71
C THR A 116 -7.89 -3.01 -10.93
N HIS A 117 -7.23 -4.15 -11.07
CA HIS A 117 -5.97 -4.51 -10.40
C HIS A 117 -5.07 -5.28 -11.38
N ILE A 118 -3.81 -5.43 -11.04
CA ILE A 118 -2.86 -6.19 -11.87
C ILE A 118 -3.25 -7.66 -12.08
N TYR A 119 -4.05 -8.22 -11.16
CA TYR A 119 -4.54 -9.60 -11.21
C TYR A 119 -5.97 -9.74 -11.80
N GLY A 120 -6.52 -8.68 -12.38
CA GLY A 120 -7.85 -8.64 -12.98
C GLY A 120 -8.89 -7.91 -12.13
N ILE A 121 -10.12 -8.43 -12.08
CA ILE A 121 -11.21 -7.83 -11.31
C ILE A 121 -11.03 -8.16 -9.82
N GLY A 122 -10.85 -7.14 -9.00
CA GLY A 122 -10.76 -7.30 -7.55
C GLY A 122 -12.09 -7.80 -6.95
N ASN A 123 -12.06 -8.94 -6.27
CA ASN A 123 -13.23 -9.48 -5.57
C ASN A 123 -13.68 -8.61 -4.39
N ASP A 124 -12.79 -7.83 -3.86
CA ASP A 124 -12.96 -6.86 -2.79
C ASP A 124 -13.83 -5.66 -3.21
N ILE A 125 -13.93 -5.36 -4.50
CA ILE A 125 -14.81 -4.30 -5.02
C ILE A 125 -16.28 -4.72 -5.01
N LYS A 126 -16.58 -6.01 -5.10
CA LYS A 126 -17.94 -6.54 -5.27
C LYS A 126 -18.75 -6.68 -4.00
N LYS A 127 -18.13 -6.75 -2.81
CA LYS A 127 -18.83 -7.07 -1.55
C LYS A 127 -18.33 -6.22 -0.38
N HIS A 128 -18.95 -5.09 -0.12
CA HIS A 128 -18.79 -4.33 1.13
C HIS A 128 -17.46 -3.62 1.33
N ASN A 129 -16.82 -3.18 0.27
CA ASN A 129 -15.49 -2.64 0.38
C ASN A 129 -15.47 -1.28 1.09
N ILE A 130 -14.85 -1.26 2.26
CA ILE A 130 -14.51 -0.03 2.99
C ILE A 130 -13.61 0.87 2.13
N SER A 131 -12.89 0.28 1.18
CA SER A 131 -12.00 0.96 0.25
C SER A 131 -12.69 1.51 -1.01
N ASP A 132 -14.01 1.29 -1.22
CA ASP A 132 -14.74 1.97 -2.29
C ASP A 132 -14.86 3.46 -1.96
N PRO A 133 -14.17 4.35 -2.70
CA PRO A 133 -14.16 5.77 -2.39
C PRO A 133 -15.55 6.40 -2.40
N ASP A 134 -16.42 5.98 -3.33
CA ASP A 134 -17.77 6.52 -3.44
C ASP A 134 -18.64 6.11 -2.26
N ARG A 135 -18.47 4.89 -1.79
CA ARG A 135 -19.15 4.40 -0.59
C ARG A 135 -18.66 5.13 0.66
N MET A 136 -17.36 5.37 0.76
CA MET A 136 -16.79 6.12 1.89
C MET A 136 -17.25 7.58 1.89
N VAL A 137 -17.33 8.22 0.73
CA VAL A 137 -17.93 9.57 0.60
C VAL A 137 -19.39 9.58 1.08
N LYS A 138 -20.18 8.60 0.65
CA LYS A 138 -21.60 8.50 1.05
C LYS A 138 -21.75 8.25 2.56
N LYS A 139 -20.82 7.49 3.16
CA LYS A 139 -20.91 7.12 4.58
C LYS A 139 -20.38 8.19 5.53
N TYR A 140 -19.28 8.83 5.20
CA TYR A 140 -18.56 9.71 6.12
C TYR A 140 -18.50 11.17 5.65
N GLY A 141 -18.63 11.42 4.33
CA GLY A 141 -18.26 12.72 3.75
C GLY A 141 -16.75 12.90 3.63
N LYS A 142 -16.32 13.83 2.79
CA LYS A 142 -14.90 14.06 2.53
C LYS A 142 -14.16 14.70 3.70
N ASP A 143 -14.87 15.41 4.56
CA ASP A 143 -14.30 16.12 5.71
C ASP A 143 -14.21 15.24 6.97
N ASP A 144 -14.78 14.02 6.94
CA ASP A 144 -14.72 13.09 8.07
C ASP A 144 -13.29 12.56 8.26
N PRO A 145 -12.74 12.58 9.50
CA PRO A 145 -11.39 12.02 9.77
C PRO A 145 -11.23 10.54 9.42
N ASN A 146 -12.34 9.81 9.30
CA ASN A 146 -12.34 8.41 8.90
C ASN A 146 -12.53 8.20 7.39
N TYR A 147 -12.63 9.28 6.62
CA TYR A 147 -12.57 9.19 5.17
C TYR A 147 -11.19 8.68 4.75
N LEU A 148 -11.14 7.78 3.78
CA LEU A 148 -9.94 6.99 3.51
C LEU A 148 -8.72 7.87 3.18
N GLU A 149 -8.88 8.91 2.36
CA GLU A 149 -7.80 9.84 2.00
C GLU A 149 -7.27 10.58 3.25
N ASN A 150 -8.16 10.98 4.18
CA ASN A 150 -7.77 11.63 5.43
C ASN A 150 -6.98 10.69 6.35
N ILE A 151 -7.30 9.40 6.33
CA ILE A 151 -6.53 8.38 7.05
C ILE A 151 -5.11 8.25 6.46
N TYR A 152 -4.99 8.28 5.13
CA TYR A 152 -3.68 8.28 4.47
C TYR A 152 -2.87 9.55 4.79
N LEU A 153 -3.50 10.73 4.76
CA LEU A 153 -2.84 11.99 5.15
C LEU A 153 -2.39 11.97 6.61
N ARG A 154 -3.21 11.41 7.51
CA ARG A 154 -2.81 11.22 8.91
C ARG A 154 -1.60 10.30 9.05
N PHE A 155 -1.53 9.23 8.26
CA PHE A 155 -0.35 8.36 8.25
C PHE A 155 0.91 9.13 7.84
N SER A 156 0.89 9.92 6.76
CA SER A 156 2.07 10.69 6.35
C SER A 156 2.50 11.72 7.39
N LYS A 157 1.55 12.31 8.12
CA LYS A 157 1.84 13.21 9.23
C LYS A 157 2.55 12.48 10.37
N ILE A 158 2.04 11.32 10.77
CA ILE A 158 2.67 10.48 11.81
C ILE A 158 4.08 10.04 11.37
N ALA A 159 4.23 9.62 10.11
CA ALA A 159 5.53 9.22 9.56
C ALA A 159 6.54 10.37 9.66
N LEU A 160 6.15 11.58 9.30
CA LEU A 160 7.03 12.74 9.38
C LEU A 160 7.32 13.15 10.84
N GLU A 161 6.31 13.26 11.69
CA GLU A 161 6.44 13.81 13.04
C GLU A 161 7.14 12.85 14.02
N GLN A 162 6.93 11.54 13.87
CA GLN A 162 7.43 10.55 14.84
C GLN A 162 8.65 9.77 14.32
N HIS A 163 8.86 9.72 13.00
CA HIS A 163 9.93 8.94 12.37
C HIS A 163 10.83 9.75 11.45
N ASN A 164 10.52 11.03 11.23
CA ASN A 164 11.22 11.86 10.23
C ASN A 164 11.19 11.23 8.82
N THR A 165 10.16 10.43 8.52
CA THR A 165 9.98 9.67 7.28
C THR A 165 9.14 10.48 6.28
N LEU A 166 9.63 10.67 5.08
CA LEU A 166 8.89 11.26 3.96
C LEU A 166 8.08 10.19 3.22
N VAL A 167 6.85 10.53 2.82
CA VAL A 167 5.93 9.60 2.16
C VAL A 167 5.54 10.12 0.78
N TYR A 168 5.69 9.27 -0.24
CA TYR A 168 5.46 9.63 -1.63
C TYR A 168 4.60 8.63 -2.38
N ASN A 169 3.95 9.11 -3.44
CA ASN A 169 3.30 8.30 -4.45
C ASN A 169 4.23 8.16 -5.66
N PHE A 170 4.68 6.94 -5.95
CA PHE A 170 5.59 6.66 -7.07
C PHE A 170 4.87 6.28 -8.37
N SER A 171 3.54 6.26 -8.35
CA SER A 171 2.75 5.98 -9.55
C SER A 171 2.86 7.13 -10.57
N SER A 172 3.06 6.78 -11.85
CA SER A 172 2.95 7.73 -12.95
C SER A 172 1.48 8.01 -13.35
N ILE A 173 0.53 7.17 -12.90
CA ILE A 173 -0.90 7.30 -13.21
C ILE A 173 -1.44 8.61 -12.67
N GLN A 174 -2.04 9.43 -13.55
CA GLN A 174 -2.55 10.75 -13.17
C GLN A 174 -3.79 10.67 -12.28
N ASP A 175 -4.69 9.73 -12.55
CA ASP A 175 -5.98 9.59 -11.86
C ASP A 175 -5.89 8.83 -10.52
N THR A 176 -4.71 8.74 -9.92
CA THR A 176 -4.58 8.16 -8.58
C THR A 176 -5.20 9.09 -7.53
N ARG A 177 -5.92 8.53 -6.59
CA ARG A 177 -6.51 9.24 -5.44
C ARG A 177 -5.64 9.15 -4.19
N LEU A 178 -4.49 8.49 -4.27
CA LEU A 178 -3.53 8.43 -3.17
C LEU A 178 -3.06 9.86 -2.86
N PRO A 179 -3.30 10.40 -1.65
CA PRO A 179 -3.13 11.84 -1.37
C PRO A 179 -1.70 12.25 -1.06
N TYR A 180 -0.73 11.45 -1.47
CA TYR A 180 0.69 11.75 -1.27
C TYR A 180 1.28 12.51 -2.46
N PRO A 181 2.27 13.38 -2.24
CA PRO A 181 2.97 14.04 -3.32
C PRO A 181 3.61 13.00 -4.24
N LYS A 182 3.53 13.25 -5.54
CA LYS A 182 4.20 12.40 -6.53
C LYS A 182 5.69 12.64 -6.52
N ASN A 183 6.45 11.56 -6.64
CA ASN A 183 7.90 11.62 -6.79
C ASN A 183 8.40 10.42 -7.59
N ASN A 184 9.67 10.46 -7.98
CA ASN A 184 10.33 9.37 -8.68
C ASN A 184 11.38 8.75 -7.74
N PRO A 185 11.46 7.41 -7.63
CA PRO A 185 12.47 6.77 -6.80
C PRO A 185 13.90 7.19 -7.13
N ARG A 186 14.20 7.56 -8.39
CA ARG A 186 15.51 8.07 -8.81
C ARG A 186 15.95 9.37 -8.12
N ASN A 187 15.03 10.11 -7.53
CA ASN A 187 15.38 11.33 -6.78
C ASN A 187 16.00 11.04 -5.40
N PHE A 188 16.11 9.76 -5.03
CA PHE A 188 16.65 9.30 -3.74
C PHE A 188 17.90 8.41 -3.91
N GLU A 189 18.54 8.47 -5.08
CA GLU A 189 19.83 7.82 -5.36
C GLU A 189 21.01 8.60 -4.77
#